data_062b4f04285ddefcbd866b1f52aea41c
#
_entry.id   062b4f04285ddefcbd866b1f52aea41c
#
_cell.length_a   1.000
_cell.length_b   1.000
_cell.length_c   1.000
_cell.angle_alpha   90.00
_cell.angle_beta   90.00
_cell.angle_gamma   90.00
#
_symmetry.space_group_name_H-M   'P 1'
#
loop_
_entity.id
_entity.type
_entity.pdbx_description
1 polymer ?
#
loop_
_entity_poly.entity_id
_entity_poly.type
_entity_poly.pdbx_seq_one_letter_code
_entity_poly.pdbx_strand_id
1 'polypeptide(L)'
;CGLFDEEYEDADGGEFNFELLTEHPFDCLNQELDVFVNVFGIYVISHSSIPTEYVEHSANVLAEFMDNDADGVMDDPEVHRFLVENNFVVPVWTKALREEVFPSLRGTFCEDNLGWAASMYYGNDDWAFGGIKQAGTWDTNLEEIWHVVSVGWYNTYPEYFGDRTGSRLADAMDAARGGHFLTVPNSYPEGAWYTYDDYTCDYSCQMHEYFYWILMANIDALDPAYTNKCADSEDEWYVCTKDELQQIDPLAYDLLNNQGFKLPTRIPSGSYRGLSGRETS
;
A
#
# COMPACT_ATOMS: atom_id res chain seq x y z
N CYS A 1 -11.14 36.08 9.54
CA CYS A 1 -10.03 36.82 8.96
C CYS A 1 -8.79 36.54 9.78
N GLY A 2 -7.79 35.93 9.23
CA GLY A 2 -6.49 35.73 9.86
C GLY A 2 -6.07 34.29 9.85
N LEU A 3 -5.43 33.86 8.78
CA LEU A 3 -4.04 33.42 8.75
C LEU A 3 -3.76 32.13 9.48
N PHE A 4 -3.72 31.04 8.73
CA PHE A 4 -2.81 29.93 8.94
C PHE A 4 -1.94 29.80 7.68
N ASP A 5 -0.99 30.74 7.53
CA ASP A 5 0.29 30.47 6.86
C ASP A 5 1.24 30.01 7.98
N GLU A 6 1.08 28.78 8.45
CA GLU A 6 2.23 28.05 8.96
C GLU A 6 2.89 27.48 7.70
N GLU A 7 4.00 28.12 7.30
CA GLU A 7 5.00 27.50 6.44
C GLU A 7 5.28 26.13 7.06
N TYR A 8 4.73 25.07 6.43
CA TYR A 8 5.20 23.72 6.61
C TYR A 8 6.67 23.79 6.17
N GLU A 9 7.60 23.87 7.11
CA GLU A 9 9.00 23.60 6.83
C GLU A 9 8.97 22.22 6.19
N ASP A 10 9.33 22.16 4.89
CA ASP A 10 9.54 20.92 4.16
C ASP A 10 10.24 20.00 5.13
N ALA A 11 9.59 18.89 5.50
CA ALA A 11 10.19 17.91 6.38
C ALA A 11 11.49 17.54 5.68
N ASP A 12 12.56 18.13 6.19
CA ASP A 12 13.91 18.07 5.67
C ASP A 12 14.12 16.63 5.25
N GLY A 13 14.35 16.36 3.96
CA GLY A 13 14.34 15.03 3.37
C GLY A 13 15.21 14.11 4.23
N GLY A 14 14.57 13.64 5.30
CA GLY A 14 15.23 13.00 6.43
C GLY A 14 15.89 11.76 5.89
N GLU A 15 17.18 11.66 6.11
CA GLU A 15 17.97 10.46 5.86
C GLU A 15 17.12 9.26 6.27
N PHE A 16 16.77 8.41 5.29
CA PHE A 16 15.97 7.22 5.51
C PHE A 16 16.66 6.37 6.57
N ASN A 17 16.19 6.45 7.80
CA ASN A 17 16.86 5.89 8.96
C ASN A 17 16.23 4.53 9.29
N PHE A 18 16.91 3.47 8.90
CA PHE A 18 16.62 2.09 9.29
C PHE A 18 17.10 1.76 10.71
N GLU A 19 17.57 2.72 11.48
CA GLU A 19 17.98 2.43 12.85
C GLU A 19 16.76 1.99 13.66
N LEU A 20 16.92 0.87 14.35
CA LEU A 20 15.96 0.43 15.35
C LEU A 20 15.83 1.52 16.40
N LEU A 21 14.63 2.03 16.61
CA LEU A 21 14.39 3.06 17.59
C LEU A 21 14.63 2.51 19.00
N THR A 22 15.36 3.27 19.81
CA THR A 22 15.60 2.93 21.24
C THR A 22 14.43 3.33 22.13
N GLU A 23 13.55 4.20 21.64
CA GLU A 23 12.34 4.65 22.32
C GLU A 23 11.12 4.34 21.47
N HIS A 24 10.09 3.86 22.12
CA HIS A 24 8.85 3.46 21.48
C HIS A 24 8.05 4.69 21.02
N PRO A 25 7.66 4.81 19.75
CA PRO A 25 6.81 5.91 19.29
C PRO A 25 5.38 5.79 19.84
N PHE A 26 4.95 4.58 20.23
CA PHE A 26 3.62 4.29 20.75
C PHE A 26 3.71 3.46 22.03
N ASP A 27 3.54 4.09 23.19
CA ASP A 27 3.65 3.45 24.52
C ASP A 27 2.77 2.21 24.68
N CYS A 28 1.61 2.18 24.00
CA CYS A 28 0.66 1.07 24.06
C CYS A 28 1.13 -0.20 23.33
N LEU A 29 2.23 -0.14 22.56
CA LEU A 29 2.82 -1.30 21.87
C LEU A 29 4.07 -1.84 22.58
N ASN A 30 4.53 -1.18 23.62
CA ASN A 30 5.81 -1.43 24.30
C ASN A 30 6.04 -2.86 24.79
N GLN A 31 4.99 -3.62 25.06
CA GLN A 31 5.13 -4.97 25.63
C GLN A 31 5.09 -6.07 24.58
N GLU A 32 4.50 -5.77 23.44
CA GLU A 32 4.16 -6.77 22.43
C GLU A 32 5.00 -6.63 21.15
N LEU A 33 5.36 -5.40 20.79
CA LEU A 33 6.15 -5.07 19.61
C LEU A 33 7.31 -4.18 20.03
N ASP A 34 8.54 -4.60 19.78
CA ASP A 34 9.77 -3.95 20.26
C ASP A 34 10.69 -3.48 19.13
N VAL A 35 10.27 -3.64 17.87
CA VAL A 35 10.99 -3.23 16.68
C VAL A 35 10.19 -2.17 15.92
N PHE A 36 10.83 -1.01 15.66
CA PHE A 36 10.23 0.13 14.96
C PHE A 36 11.23 0.67 13.94
N VAL A 37 10.81 0.75 12.69
CA VAL A 37 11.58 1.39 11.62
C VAL A 37 10.81 2.61 11.15
N ASN A 38 11.42 3.78 11.28
CA ASN A 38 10.84 5.03 10.77
C ASN A 38 11.09 5.14 9.27
N VAL A 39 10.00 5.23 8.51
CA VAL A 39 10.00 5.43 7.05
C VAL A 39 9.27 6.73 6.77
N PHE A 40 10.00 7.83 6.69
CA PHE A 40 9.43 9.18 6.48
C PHE A 40 8.29 9.54 7.47
N GLY A 41 8.41 9.13 8.74
CA GLY A 41 7.38 9.36 9.75
C GLY A 41 6.27 8.30 9.81
N ILE A 42 6.20 7.37 8.86
CA ILE A 42 5.34 6.19 8.92
C ILE A 42 6.18 5.04 9.51
N TYR A 43 5.62 4.26 10.43
CA TYR A 43 6.39 3.22 11.10
C TYR A 43 6.09 1.83 10.56
N VAL A 44 7.14 1.09 10.20
CA VAL A 44 7.07 -0.37 10.12
C VAL A 44 7.33 -0.90 11.52
N ILE A 45 6.40 -1.69 12.04
CA ILE A 45 6.43 -2.19 13.42
C ILE A 45 6.51 -3.71 13.44
N SER A 46 7.29 -4.26 14.35
CA SER A 46 7.55 -5.69 14.43
C SER A 46 7.97 -6.14 15.82
N HIS A 47 8.31 -7.40 15.95
CA HIS A 47 8.85 -8.01 17.15
C HIS A 47 10.25 -8.57 16.87
N SER A 48 11.13 -8.55 17.85
CA SER A 48 12.53 -9.03 17.75
C SER A 48 12.69 -10.51 17.36
N SER A 49 11.61 -11.29 17.43
CA SER A 49 11.62 -12.66 16.90
C SER A 49 11.51 -12.77 15.39
N ILE A 50 11.15 -11.66 14.70
CA ILE A 50 11.09 -11.61 13.25
C ILE A 50 12.49 -11.26 12.71
N PRO A 51 13.03 -12.00 11.72
CA PRO A 51 14.33 -11.66 11.15
C PRO A 51 14.33 -10.25 10.55
N THR A 52 15.38 -9.49 10.86
CA THR A 52 15.52 -8.06 10.49
C THR A 52 15.35 -7.83 8.99
N GLU A 53 15.83 -8.75 8.14
CA GLU A 53 15.73 -8.68 6.69
C GLU A 53 14.29 -8.56 6.17
N TYR A 54 13.31 -9.15 6.85
CA TYR A 54 11.89 -9.04 6.49
C TYR A 54 11.33 -7.65 6.83
N VAL A 55 11.71 -7.13 7.98
CA VAL A 55 11.30 -5.79 8.42
C VAL A 55 11.91 -4.72 7.52
N GLU A 56 13.20 -4.85 7.20
CA GLU A 56 13.92 -3.97 6.28
C GLU A 56 13.32 -4.02 4.87
N HIS A 57 12.95 -5.21 4.38
CA HIS A 57 12.31 -5.35 3.08
C HIS A 57 10.98 -4.60 3.02
N SER A 58 10.10 -4.81 4.01
CA SER A 58 8.81 -4.07 4.09
C SER A 58 9.02 -2.56 4.20
N ALA A 59 10.02 -2.11 4.97
CA ALA A 59 10.35 -0.69 5.09
C ALA A 59 10.83 -0.10 3.76
N ASN A 60 11.66 -0.83 3.00
CA ASN A 60 12.09 -0.42 1.67
C ASN A 60 10.93 -0.34 0.67
N VAL A 61 10.01 -1.33 0.67
CA VAL A 61 8.82 -1.32 -0.19
C VAL A 61 7.92 -0.13 0.14
N LEU A 62 7.71 0.16 1.43
CA LEU A 62 6.96 1.35 1.85
C LEU A 62 7.62 2.63 1.35
N ALA A 63 8.95 2.75 1.50
CA ALA A 63 9.69 3.92 1.02
C ALA A 63 9.57 4.09 -0.50
N GLU A 64 9.66 3.00 -1.27
CA GLU A 64 9.51 3.02 -2.73
C GLU A 64 8.07 3.34 -3.18
N PHE A 65 7.06 3.13 -2.36
CA PHE A 65 5.70 3.61 -2.62
C PHE A 65 5.51 5.08 -2.30
N MET A 66 6.27 5.63 -1.36
CA MET A 66 6.18 7.04 -0.96
C MET A 66 7.05 7.97 -1.81
N ASP A 67 8.19 7.47 -2.28
CA ASP A 67 9.18 8.12 -3.12
C ASP A 67 9.64 7.12 -4.18
N ASN A 68 8.84 7.00 -5.25
CA ASN A 68 9.00 5.92 -6.24
C ASN A 68 10.15 6.17 -7.21
N ASP A 69 10.57 7.42 -7.39
CA ASP A 69 11.74 7.76 -8.21
C ASP A 69 13.04 7.81 -7.40
N ALA A 70 12.95 7.67 -6.08
CA ALA A 70 14.04 7.64 -5.11
C ALA A 70 14.89 8.94 -5.15
N ASP A 71 14.25 10.09 -5.32
CA ASP A 71 14.91 11.39 -5.31
C ASP A 71 15.02 12.01 -3.90
N GLY A 72 14.40 11.38 -2.92
CA GLY A 72 14.40 11.79 -1.51
C GLY A 72 13.28 12.76 -1.16
N VAL A 73 12.33 12.97 -2.08
CA VAL A 73 11.16 13.82 -1.88
C VAL A 73 9.90 12.99 -2.06
N MET A 74 8.94 13.14 -1.16
CA MET A 74 7.66 12.41 -1.26
C MET A 74 6.96 12.75 -2.58
N ASP A 75 6.57 11.75 -3.34
CA ASP A 75 5.88 11.91 -4.62
C ASP A 75 4.56 12.67 -4.46
N ASP A 76 3.80 12.38 -3.41
CA ASP A 76 2.61 13.12 -3.02
C ASP A 76 2.68 13.52 -1.54
N PRO A 77 3.10 14.77 -1.22
CA PRO A 77 3.22 15.26 0.15
C PRO A 77 1.90 15.28 0.93
N GLU A 78 0.77 15.46 0.27
CA GLU A 78 -0.54 15.51 0.93
C GLU A 78 -0.99 14.12 1.39
N VAL A 79 -0.79 13.10 0.54
CA VAL A 79 -1.02 11.69 0.89
C VAL A 79 -0.11 11.27 2.04
N HIS A 80 1.18 11.61 1.95
CA HIS A 80 2.15 11.35 3.00
C HIS A 80 1.73 12.00 4.33
N ARG A 81 1.41 13.30 4.31
CA ARG A 81 0.97 14.03 5.50
C ARG A 81 -0.24 13.36 6.15
N PHE A 82 -1.25 12.96 5.36
CA PHE A 82 -2.43 12.27 5.88
C PHE A 82 -2.06 11.00 6.64
N LEU A 83 -1.19 10.17 6.08
CA LEU A 83 -0.76 8.91 6.72
C LEU A 83 -0.01 9.15 8.03
N VAL A 84 0.89 10.13 8.05
CA VAL A 84 1.66 10.48 9.25
C VAL A 84 0.75 11.07 10.34
N GLU A 85 -0.11 12.04 10.02
CA GLU A 85 -1.02 12.69 10.98
C GLU A 85 -2.04 11.71 11.58
N ASN A 86 -2.39 10.65 10.86
CA ASN A 86 -3.32 9.62 11.33
C ASN A 86 -2.62 8.36 11.84
N ASN A 87 -1.30 8.43 12.10
CA ASN A 87 -0.49 7.36 12.70
C ASN A 87 -0.64 6.02 11.98
N PHE A 88 -0.58 6.02 10.65
CA PHE A 88 -0.59 4.77 9.90
C PHE A 88 0.70 4.00 10.13
N VAL A 89 0.57 2.68 10.28
CA VAL A 89 1.67 1.76 10.54
C VAL A 89 1.56 0.52 9.65
N VAL A 90 2.71 -0.09 9.37
CA VAL A 90 2.81 -1.38 8.65
C VAL A 90 3.32 -2.44 9.63
N PRO A 91 2.46 -3.32 10.16
CA PRO A 91 2.91 -4.41 11.02
C PRO A 91 3.56 -5.53 10.21
N VAL A 92 4.69 -6.06 10.72
CA VAL A 92 5.34 -7.28 10.25
C VAL A 92 5.42 -8.26 11.41
N TRP A 93 4.64 -9.31 11.38
CA TRP A 93 4.49 -10.26 12.49
C TRP A 93 4.15 -11.68 12.04
N THR A 94 4.13 -12.62 12.96
CA THR A 94 3.49 -13.92 12.72
C THR A 94 1.98 -13.81 12.96
N LYS A 95 1.22 -14.71 12.36
CA LYS A 95 -0.23 -14.80 12.64
C LYS A 95 -0.53 -14.98 14.14
N ALA A 96 0.28 -15.79 14.81
CA ALA A 96 0.14 -16.03 16.24
C ALA A 96 0.39 -14.74 17.05
N LEU A 97 1.43 -13.98 16.71
CA LEU A 97 1.74 -12.72 17.40
C LEU A 97 0.61 -11.69 17.19
N ARG A 98 0.06 -11.58 15.99
CA ARG A 98 -1.09 -10.72 15.73
C ARG A 98 -2.30 -11.08 16.60
N GLU A 99 -2.61 -12.38 16.72
CA GLU A 99 -3.72 -12.87 17.57
C GLU A 99 -3.51 -12.55 19.05
N GLU A 100 -2.28 -12.41 19.51
CA GLU A 100 -1.91 -12.01 20.87
C GLU A 100 -1.98 -10.49 21.04
N VAL A 101 -1.42 -9.71 20.09
CA VAL A 101 -1.32 -8.26 20.17
C VAL A 101 -2.68 -7.58 20.05
N PHE A 102 -3.51 -7.92 19.07
CA PHE A 102 -4.76 -7.22 18.84
C PHE A 102 -5.70 -7.14 20.06
N PRO A 103 -5.90 -8.23 20.83
CA PRO A 103 -6.72 -8.14 22.04
C PRO A 103 -6.12 -7.24 23.13
N SER A 104 -4.78 -7.12 23.20
CA SER A 104 -4.09 -6.29 24.20
C SER A 104 -4.27 -4.79 23.95
N LEU A 105 -4.56 -4.38 22.71
CA LEU A 105 -4.77 -2.98 22.34
C LEU A 105 -6.11 -2.41 22.83
N ARG A 106 -7.07 -3.27 23.21
CA ARG A 106 -8.41 -2.84 23.60
C ARG A 106 -8.39 -1.85 24.77
N GLY A 107 -9.04 -0.71 24.59
CA GLY A 107 -9.10 0.37 25.56
C GLY A 107 -7.79 1.16 25.72
N THR A 108 -6.83 0.96 24.85
CA THR A 108 -5.59 1.74 24.82
C THR A 108 -5.66 2.84 23.76
N PHE A 109 -4.71 3.78 23.79
CA PHE A 109 -4.55 4.79 22.74
C PHE A 109 -4.42 4.15 21.34
N CYS A 110 -3.73 3.02 21.22
CA CYS A 110 -3.49 2.37 19.93
C CYS A 110 -4.78 1.85 19.26
N GLU A 111 -5.78 1.40 20.02
CA GLU A 111 -7.04 0.90 19.45
C GLU A 111 -7.72 1.96 18.58
N ASP A 112 -7.74 3.23 19.05
CA ASP A 112 -8.50 4.29 18.42
C ASP A 112 -7.66 5.22 17.54
N ASN A 113 -6.32 5.16 17.64
CA ASN A 113 -5.44 6.18 17.04
C ASN A 113 -4.36 5.63 16.10
N LEU A 114 -4.22 4.32 15.95
CA LEU A 114 -3.35 3.75 14.92
C LEU A 114 -4.16 3.37 13.67
N GLY A 115 -3.64 3.76 12.51
CA GLY A 115 -4.16 3.33 11.22
C GLY A 115 -3.52 1.99 10.79
N TRP A 116 -4.34 0.94 10.66
CA TRP A 116 -3.92 -0.39 10.21
C TRP A 116 -4.81 -0.79 9.04
N ALA A 117 -4.33 -0.68 7.82
CA ALA A 117 -5.08 -1.13 6.67
C ALA A 117 -4.77 -2.58 6.30
N ALA A 118 -3.55 -3.02 6.59
CA ALA A 118 -3.04 -4.34 6.24
C ALA A 118 -1.85 -4.75 7.12
N SER A 119 -1.36 -5.98 6.97
CA SER A 119 -0.21 -6.48 7.75
C SER A 119 0.53 -7.59 7.02
N MET A 120 1.88 -7.59 7.15
CA MET A 120 2.73 -8.63 6.60
C MET A 120 2.86 -9.81 7.55
N TYR A 121 2.64 -11.02 7.06
CA TYR A 121 2.75 -12.25 7.85
C TYR A 121 4.04 -13.00 7.55
N TYR A 122 5.06 -12.78 8.39
CA TYR A 122 6.27 -13.60 8.35
C TYR A 122 5.96 -15.09 8.46
N GLY A 123 6.45 -15.86 7.49
CA GLY A 123 6.28 -17.32 7.44
C GLY A 123 5.02 -17.81 6.72
N ASN A 124 4.09 -16.92 6.36
CA ASN A 124 2.89 -17.29 5.61
C ASN A 124 2.82 -16.62 4.23
N ASP A 125 3.34 -15.40 4.10
CA ASP A 125 3.29 -14.62 2.87
C ASP A 125 4.47 -14.96 1.95
N ASP A 126 4.30 -14.66 0.66
CA ASP A 126 5.38 -14.73 -0.31
C ASP A 126 6.23 -13.45 -0.24
N TRP A 127 7.55 -13.63 -0.30
CA TRP A 127 8.54 -12.58 -0.19
C TRP A 127 9.51 -12.64 -1.38
N ALA A 128 9.73 -11.51 -2.04
CA ALA A 128 10.62 -11.42 -3.20
C ALA A 128 11.76 -10.43 -2.95
N PHE A 129 12.72 -10.81 -2.13
CA PHE A 129 13.91 -10.00 -1.85
C PHE A 129 14.66 -9.63 -3.13
N GLY A 130 14.93 -8.32 -3.31
CA GLY A 130 15.48 -7.77 -4.54
C GLY A 130 14.42 -7.52 -5.64
N GLY A 131 13.14 -7.75 -5.32
CA GLY A 131 11.98 -7.51 -6.18
C GLY A 131 11.62 -8.69 -7.08
N ILE A 132 10.37 -8.67 -7.55
CA ILE A 132 9.76 -9.76 -8.34
C ILE A 132 10.55 -10.10 -9.61
N LYS A 133 11.13 -9.09 -10.29
CA LYS A 133 11.91 -9.31 -11.51
C LYS A 133 13.16 -10.15 -11.29
N GLN A 134 13.78 -10.01 -10.12
CA GLN A 134 14.97 -10.77 -9.75
C GLN A 134 14.59 -12.13 -9.14
N ALA A 135 13.60 -12.16 -8.29
CA ALA A 135 13.19 -13.37 -7.56
C ALA A 135 12.39 -14.35 -8.44
N GLY A 136 11.64 -13.84 -9.43
CA GLY A 136 10.77 -14.65 -10.28
C GLY A 136 9.55 -15.20 -9.53
N THR A 137 9.20 -14.58 -8.39
CA THR A 137 8.04 -14.91 -7.55
C THR A 137 7.33 -13.65 -7.11
N TRP A 138 6.08 -13.79 -6.66
CA TRP A 138 5.30 -12.67 -6.13
C TRP A 138 5.89 -12.15 -4.82
N ASP A 139 5.61 -10.88 -4.54
CA ASP A 139 5.92 -10.22 -3.27
C ASP A 139 4.63 -9.67 -2.66
N THR A 140 4.14 -10.29 -1.61
CA THR A 140 2.90 -9.88 -0.93
C THR A 140 3.01 -8.46 -0.33
N ASN A 141 4.22 -7.96 -0.08
CA ASN A 141 4.42 -6.57 0.35
C ASN A 141 3.85 -5.55 -0.62
N LEU A 142 3.80 -5.86 -1.93
CA LEU A 142 3.24 -4.97 -2.94
C LEU A 142 1.73 -4.74 -2.73
N GLU A 143 1.03 -5.75 -2.25
CA GLU A 143 -0.40 -5.71 -1.95
C GLU A 143 -0.65 -5.05 -0.59
N GLU A 144 -0.12 -5.65 0.46
CA GLU A 144 -0.40 -5.28 1.85
C GLU A 144 0.06 -3.86 2.19
N ILE A 145 1.23 -3.44 1.70
CA ILE A 145 1.73 -2.09 1.93
C ILE A 145 0.96 -1.07 1.09
N TRP A 146 0.58 -1.45 -0.16
CA TRP A 146 -0.28 -0.59 -0.96
C TRP A 146 -1.65 -0.36 -0.31
N HIS A 147 -2.23 -1.34 0.36
CA HIS A 147 -3.46 -1.15 1.12
C HIS A 147 -3.31 -0.08 2.22
N VAL A 148 -2.15 0.02 2.86
CA VAL A 148 -1.85 1.10 3.82
C VAL A 148 -1.73 2.45 3.10
N VAL A 149 -0.92 2.53 2.06
CA VAL A 149 -0.65 3.78 1.32
C VAL A 149 -1.90 4.31 0.62
N SER A 150 -2.71 3.43 0.04
CA SER A 150 -3.94 3.80 -0.69
C SER A 150 -4.98 4.48 0.19
N VAL A 151 -4.99 4.24 1.51
CA VAL A 151 -5.88 4.97 2.44
C VAL A 151 -5.60 6.47 2.41
N GLY A 152 -4.34 6.86 2.26
CA GLY A 152 -3.97 8.25 2.05
C GLY A 152 -4.61 8.85 0.79
N TRP A 153 -4.60 8.10 -0.32
CA TRP A 153 -5.22 8.51 -1.59
C TRP A 153 -6.74 8.66 -1.48
N TYR A 154 -7.43 7.71 -0.81
CA TYR A 154 -8.90 7.78 -0.62
C TYR A 154 -9.33 9.04 0.11
N ASN A 155 -8.57 9.43 1.12
CA ASN A 155 -8.93 10.52 2.00
C ASN A 155 -8.45 11.89 1.48
N THR A 156 -7.30 11.94 0.82
CA THR A 156 -6.74 13.18 0.27
C THR A 156 -7.47 13.62 -0.99
N TYR A 157 -7.81 12.67 -1.87
CA TYR A 157 -8.45 12.96 -3.16
C TYR A 157 -9.77 12.19 -3.34
N PRO A 158 -10.79 12.42 -2.48
CA PRO A 158 -12.00 11.60 -2.45
C PRO A 158 -12.86 11.67 -3.70
N GLU A 159 -12.78 12.73 -4.52
CA GLU A 159 -13.46 12.83 -5.81
C GLU A 159 -12.88 11.86 -6.84
N TYR A 160 -11.57 11.59 -6.76
CA TYR A 160 -10.86 10.72 -7.71
C TYR A 160 -10.76 9.29 -7.19
N PHE A 161 -10.25 9.12 -5.97
CA PHE A 161 -9.89 7.83 -5.38
C PHE A 161 -10.77 7.40 -4.22
N GLY A 162 -11.75 8.22 -3.79
CA GLY A 162 -12.57 7.88 -2.62
C GLY A 162 -13.19 6.48 -2.71
N ASP A 163 -13.18 5.78 -1.59
CA ASP A 163 -13.59 4.38 -1.43
C ASP A 163 -15.12 4.18 -1.33
N ARG A 164 -15.87 5.06 -1.96
CA ARG A 164 -17.34 5.05 -1.97
C ARG A 164 -17.91 5.51 -3.30
N THR A 165 -19.14 5.18 -3.55
CA THR A 165 -19.90 5.61 -4.73
C THR A 165 -19.73 7.09 -5.03
N GLY A 166 -19.45 7.42 -6.30
CA GLY A 166 -19.35 8.80 -6.81
C GLY A 166 -17.92 9.29 -7.01
N SER A 167 -16.90 8.50 -6.65
CA SER A 167 -15.52 8.74 -7.05
C SER A 167 -15.26 8.20 -8.47
N ARG A 168 -14.20 8.68 -9.13
CA ARG A 168 -13.80 8.11 -10.43
C ARG A 168 -13.30 6.67 -10.32
N LEU A 169 -12.68 6.33 -9.19
CA LEU A 169 -12.28 4.95 -8.89
C LEU A 169 -13.51 4.04 -8.80
N ALA A 170 -14.58 4.51 -8.15
CA ALA A 170 -15.85 3.78 -8.07
C ALA A 170 -16.48 3.55 -9.45
N ASP A 171 -16.47 4.56 -10.32
CA ASP A 171 -17.00 4.45 -11.68
C ASP A 171 -16.20 3.44 -12.51
N ALA A 172 -14.85 3.41 -12.35
CA ALA A 172 -13.99 2.44 -13.00
C ALA A 172 -14.24 1.02 -12.48
N MET A 173 -14.30 0.83 -11.15
CA MET A 173 -14.61 -0.47 -10.54
C MET A 173 -15.99 -1.00 -10.98
N ASP A 174 -17.01 -0.15 -11.00
CA ASP A 174 -18.34 -0.58 -11.43
C ASP A 174 -18.36 -0.99 -12.91
N ALA A 175 -17.58 -0.32 -13.76
CA ALA A 175 -17.40 -0.75 -15.15
C ALA A 175 -16.67 -2.10 -15.21
N ALA A 176 -15.61 -2.29 -14.43
CA ALA A 176 -14.83 -3.53 -14.40
C ALA A 176 -15.66 -4.75 -13.97
N ARG A 177 -16.55 -4.56 -12.99
CA ARG A 177 -17.47 -5.59 -12.51
C ARG A 177 -18.71 -5.80 -13.37
N GLY A 178 -18.92 -4.94 -14.38
CA GLY A 178 -20.11 -4.95 -15.22
C GLY A 178 -21.38 -4.45 -14.54
N GLY A 179 -21.26 -3.71 -13.42
CA GLY A 179 -22.39 -3.13 -12.70
C GLY A 179 -22.05 -2.61 -11.30
N HIS A 180 -23.00 -1.86 -10.75
CA HIS A 180 -22.89 -1.32 -9.38
C HIS A 180 -23.41 -2.34 -8.36
N PHE A 181 -22.52 -3.00 -7.63
CA PHE A 181 -22.82 -3.98 -6.60
C PHE A 181 -22.29 -3.51 -5.23
N LEU A 182 -23.18 -3.24 -4.27
CA LEU A 182 -22.80 -2.83 -2.93
C LEU A 182 -22.18 -3.94 -2.06
N THR A 183 -22.45 -5.18 -2.46
CA THR A 183 -21.87 -6.40 -1.86
C THR A 183 -21.50 -7.34 -3.00
N VAL A 184 -20.70 -8.36 -2.71
CA VAL A 184 -20.35 -9.40 -3.69
C VAL A 184 -21.64 -10.03 -4.23
N PRO A 185 -21.89 -10.00 -5.55
CA PRO A 185 -23.09 -10.60 -6.16
C PRO A 185 -22.94 -12.13 -6.24
N ASN A 186 -24.06 -12.84 -6.38
CA ASN A 186 -24.03 -14.30 -6.60
C ASN A 186 -23.31 -14.72 -7.89
N SER A 187 -23.24 -13.82 -8.86
CA SER A 187 -22.49 -13.97 -10.11
C SER A 187 -22.29 -12.61 -10.75
N TYR A 188 -21.12 -12.40 -11.33
CA TYR A 188 -20.83 -11.22 -12.13
C TYR A 188 -21.35 -11.38 -13.58
N PRO A 189 -21.64 -10.29 -14.29
CA PRO A 189 -21.98 -10.33 -15.71
C PRO A 189 -20.86 -10.93 -16.54
N GLU A 190 -21.24 -11.57 -17.65
CA GLU A 190 -20.28 -12.04 -18.65
C GLU A 190 -19.41 -10.86 -19.16
N GLY A 191 -18.08 -11.05 -19.16
CA GLY A 191 -17.13 -10.04 -19.59
C GLY A 191 -16.66 -9.09 -18.50
N ALA A 192 -17.05 -9.27 -17.24
CA ALA A 192 -16.40 -8.60 -16.12
C ALA A 192 -14.92 -9.02 -16.06
N TRP A 193 -14.02 -8.05 -15.82
CA TRP A 193 -12.59 -8.30 -15.70
C TRP A 193 -12.05 -8.08 -14.28
N TYR A 194 -12.91 -7.66 -13.37
CA TYR A 194 -12.72 -7.69 -11.93
C TYR A 194 -13.92 -8.40 -11.29
N THR A 195 -13.65 -9.38 -10.48
CA THR A 195 -14.64 -10.11 -9.68
C THR A 195 -14.10 -10.26 -8.26
N TYR A 196 -14.94 -10.63 -7.30
CA TYR A 196 -14.53 -10.88 -5.93
C TYR A 196 -15.46 -11.92 -5.31
N ASP A 197 -14.98 -12.81 -4.47
CA ASP A 197 -15.76 -13.93 -3.94
C ASP A 197 -15.91 -13.92 -2.42
N ASP A 198 -15.21 -13.04 -1.67
CA ASP A 198 -15.42 -12.88 -0.24
C ASP A 198 -16.69 -12.08 0.06
N TYR A 199 -17.77 -12.77 0.41
CA TYR A 199 -19.06 -12.16 0.76
C TYR A 199 -19.04 -11.26 2.00
N THR A 200 -17.96 -11.23 2.78
CA THR A 200 -17.78 -10.29 3.90
C THR A 200 -17.23 -8.94 3.45
N CYS A 201 -16.72 -8.86 2.22
CA CYS A 201 -16.15 -7.65 1.64
C CYS A 201 -17.27 -6.76 1.07
N ASP A 202 -17.46 -5.60 1.67
CA ASP A 202 -18.42 -4.60 1.20
C ASP A 202 -17.88 -3.79 0.00
N TYR A 203 -18.60 -2.76 -0.41
CA TYR A 203 -18.23 -1.93 -1.55
C TYR A 203 -16.87 -1.24 -1.39
N SER A 204 -16.61 -0.69 -0.20
CA SER A 204 -15.33 -0.04 0.14
C SER A 204 -14.18 -1.04 0.11
N CYS A 205 -14.35 -2.19 0.75
CA CYS A 205 -13.38 -3.28 0.72
C CYS A 205 -13.04 -3.70 -0.73
N GLN A 206 -14.05 -3.95 -1.58
CA GLN A 206 -13.82 -4.29 -2.99
C GLN A 206 -13.12 -3.17 -3.78
N MET A 207 -13.29 -1.90 -3.37
CA MET A 207 -12.54 -0.80 -3.99
C MET A 207 -11.06 -0.80 -3.60
N HIS A 208 -10.72 -1.21 -2.38
CA HIS A 208 -9.34 -1.35 -1.95
C HIS A 208 -8.62 -2.41 -2.79
N GLU A 209 -9.25 -3.56 -2.99
CA GLU A 209 -8.73 -4.63 -3.85
C GLU A 209 -8.61 -4.17 -5.32
N TYR A 210 -9.65 -3.55 -5.85
CA TYR A 210 -9.61 -3.03 -7.21
C TYR A 210 -8.49 -2.00 -7.42
N PHE A 211 -8.27 -1.08 -6.48
CA PHE A 211 -7.19 -0.09 -6.59
C PHE A 211 -5.80 -0.75 -6.55
N TYR A 212 -5.65 -1.80 -5.76
CA TYR A 212 -4.45 -2.62 -5.79
C TYR A 212 -4.23 -3.24 -7.18
N TRP A 213 -5.23 -3.94 -7.74
CA TRP A 213 -5.11 -4.60 -9.03
C TRP A 213 -4.75 -3.64 -10.17
N ILE A 214 -5.46 -2.52 -10.28
CA ILE A 214 -5.19 -1.54 -11.36
C ILE A 214 -3.81 -0.89 -11.23
N LEU A 215 -3.32 -0.65 -10.00
CA LEU A 215 -1.97 -0.14 -9.83
C LEU A 215 -0.94 -1.19 -10.23
N MET A 216 -1.08 -2.43 -9.76
CA MET A 216 -0.13 -3.50 -10.08
C MET A 216 -0.06 -3.76 -11.58
N ALA A 217 -1.18 -3.74 -12.30
CA ALA A 217 -1.21 -3.82 -13.75
C ALA A 217 -0.55 -2.58 -14.40
N ASN A 218 -0.82 -1.38 -13.88
CA ASN A 218 -0.29 -0.12 -14.43
C ASN A 218 1.24 0.01 -14.33
N ILE A 219 1.86 -0.63 -13.35
CA ILE A 219 3.33 -0.64 -13.17
C ILE A 219 3.98 -1.92 -13.74
N ASP A 220 3.22 -2.75 -14.46
CA ASP A 220 3.64 -4.05 -15.01
C ASP A 220 4.14 -5.05 -13.94
N ALA A 221 3.65 -4.95 -12.70
CA ALA A 221 4.02 -5.88 -11.64
C ALA A 221 3.42 -7.28 -11.85
N LEU A 222 2.30 -7.37 -12.56
CA LEU A 222 1.59 -8.63 -12.87
C LEU A 222 2.06 -9.27 -14.18
N ASP A 223 3.06 -8.68 -14.89
CA ASP A 223 3.54 -9.20 -16.17
C ASP A 223 3.99 -10.68 -16.02
N PRO A 224 3.43 -11.60 -16.81
CA PRO A 224 3.81 -13.02 -16.81
C PRO A 224 5.31 -13.28 -17.07
N ALA A 225 6.04 -12.29 -17.58
CA ALA A 225 7.49 -12.36 -17.70
C ALA A 225 8.22 -12.39 -16.35
N TYR A 226 7.56 -11.96 -15.27
CA TYR A 226 8.16 -11.84 -13.94
C TYR A 226 7.57 -12.81 -12.92
N THR A 227 6.26 -12.98 -12.93
CA THR A 227 5.55 -13.81 -11.95
C THR A 227 4.34 -14.54 -12.56
N ASN A 228 3.81 -15.53 -11.84
CA ASN A 228 2.54 -16.18 -12.19
C ASN A 228 1.32 -15.51 -11.53
N LYS A 229 1.50 -14.40 -10.76
CA LYS A 229 0.42 -13.82 -9.94
C LYS A 229 -0.84 -13.54 -10.73
N CYS A 230 -0.73 -13.03 -11.96
CA CYS A 230 -1.89 -12.76 -12.80
C CYS A 230 -2.66 -14.04 -13.17
N ALA A 231 -1.95 -15.11 -13.55
CA ALA A 231 -2.57 -16.38 -13.86
C ALA A 231 -3.15 -17.07 -12.62
N ASP A 232 -2.48 -16.93 -11.47
CA ASP A 232 -2.93 -17.51 -10.20
C ASP A 232 -4.15 -16.77 -9.62
N SER A 233 -4.48 -15.59 -10.12
CA SER A 233 -5.61 -14.74 -9.71
C SER A 233 -6.66 -14.55 -10.81
N GLU A 234 -6.70 -15.45 -11.79
CA GLU A 234 -7.63 -15.35 -12.95
C GLU A 234 -9.12 -15.40 -12.58
N ASP A 235 -9.46 -15.88 -11.39
CA ASP A 235 -10.80 -15.88 -10.82
C ASP A 235 -11.22 -14.54 -10.23
N GLU A 236 -10.27 -13.60 -10.09
CA GLU A 236 -10.49 -12.27 -9.52
C GLU A 236 -10.14 -11.15 -10.51
N TRP A 237 -8.99 -11.26 -11.21
CA TRP A 237 -8.45 -10.21 -12.06
C TRP A 237 -7.82 -10.76 -13.35
N TYR A 238 -8.09 -10.10 -14.50
CA TYR A 238 -7.64 -10.60 -15.82
C TYR A 238 -6.61 -9.72 -16.53
N VAL A 239 -6.30 -8.54 -15.98
CA VAL A 239 -5.48 -7.52 -16.66
C VAL A 239 -4.06 -7.55 -16.10
N CYS A 240 -3.10 -8.06 -16.86
CA CYS A 240 -1.77 -8.36 -16.36
C CYS A 240 -0.73 -7.27 -16.60
N THR A 241 -0.94 -6.42 -17.61
CA THR A 241 0.03 -5.42 -18.05
C THR A 241 -0.59 -4.05 -18.23
N LYS A 242 0.27 -3.03 -18.25
CA LYS A 242 -0.16 -1.64 -18.51
C LYS A 242 -0.83 -1.47 -19.87
N ASP A 243 -0.33 -2.15 -20.89
CA ASP A 243 -0.93 -2.09 -22.23
C ASP A 243 -2.31 -2.74 -22.26
N GLU A 244 -2.51 -3.84 -21.53
CA GLU A 244 -3.81 -4.46 -21.35
C GLU A 244 -4.75 -3.56 -20.54
N LEU A 245 -4.26 -2.92 -19.46
CA LEU A 245 -5.03 -1.98 -18.66
C LEU A 245 -5.57 -0.84 -19.54
N GLN A 246 -4.74 -0.28 -20.41
CA GLN A 246 -5.16 0.78 -21.34
C GLN A 246 -6.27 0.34 -22.29
N GLN A 247 -6.26 -0.93 -22.72
CA GLN A 247 -7.21 -1.48 -23.68
C GLN A 247 -8.51 -1.96 -23.05
N ILE A 248 -8.42 -2.61 -21.89
CA ILE A 248 -9.53 -3.32 -21.25
C ILE A 248 -10.22 -2.40 -20.23
N ASP A 249 -9.43 -1.65 -19.44
CA ASP A 249 -9.92 -0.74 -18.41
C ASP A 249 -9.44 0.71 -18.63
N PRO A 250 -9.93 1.37 -19.67
CA PRO A 250 -9.50 2.72 -20.01
C PRO A 250 -9.85 3.77 -18.93
N LEU A 251 -10.85 3.52 -18.08
CA LEU A 251 -11.19 4.43 -16.98
C LEU A 251 -10.13 4.38 -15.89
N ALA A 252 -9.70 3.20 -15.49
CA ALA A 252 -8.58 3.02 -14.55
C ALA A 252 -7.29 3.59 -15.14
N TYR A 253 -6.98 3.26 -16.39
CA TYR A 253 -5.77 3.78 -17.03
C TYR A 253 -5.75 5.33 -17.07
N ASP A 254 -6.86 5.96 -17.43
CA ASP A 254 -6.98 7.43 -17.45
C ASP A 254 -6.83 8.01 -16.05
N LEU A 255 -7.45 7.39 -15.04
CA LEU A 255 -7.35 7.80 -13.65
C LEU A 255 -5.91 7.78 -13.14
N LEU A 256 -5.16 6.72 -13.45
CA LEU A 256 -3.79 6.54 -12.96
C LEU A 256 -2.74 7.38 -13.73
N ASN A 257 -2.97 7.69 -15.01
CA ASN A 257 -1.93 8.26 -15.86
C ASN A 257 -2.21 9.70 -16.35
N ASN A 258 -3.46 10.14 -16.41
CA ASN A 258 -3.83 11.38 -17.10
C ASN A 258 -4.38 12.50 -16.20
N GLN A 259 -4.47 12.27 -14.88
CA GLN A 259 -5.04 13.25 -13.94
C GLN A 259 -3.98 14.14 -13.27
N GLY A 260 -2.69 13.87 -13.51
CA GLY A 260 -1.57 14.64 -12.98
C GLY A 260 -1.13 14.25 -11.57
N PHE A 261 -1.67 13.16 -11.02
CA PHE A 261 -1.22 12.58 -9.76
C PHE A 261 0.12 11.86 -9.95
N LYS A 262 0.95 11.89 -8.91
CA LYS A 262 2.25 11.20 -8.87
C LYS A 262 2.10 9.82 -8.21
N LEU A 263 1.29 8.96 -8.81
CA LEU A 263 1.20 7.57 -8.41
C LEU A 263 2.47 6.79 -8.79
N PRO A 264 2.77 5.67 -8.10
CA PRO A 264 3.90 4.83 -8.45
C PRO A 264 3.91 4.41 -9.92
N THR A 265 5.07 4.47 -10.54
CA THR A 265 5.32 4.11 -11.96
C THR A 265 6.35 3.00 -12.11
N ARG A 266 7.01 2.62 -11.01
CA ARG A 266 8.01 1.56 -10.96
C ARG A 266 7.58 0.54 -9.91
N ILE A 267 7.88 -0.73 -10.16
CA ILE A 267 7.63 -1.81 -9.21
C ILE A 267 8.58 -1.65 -8.02
N PRO A 268 8.09 -1.51 -6.79
CA PRO A 268 8.94 -1.57 -5.62
C PRO A 268 9.73 -2.88 -5.55
N SER A 269 11.00 -2.77 -5.23
CA SER A 269 11.93 -3.91 -5.21
C SER A 269 12.37 -4.34 -3.80
N GLY A 270 12.01 -3.52 -2.81
CA GLY A 270 12.51 -3.67 -1.45
C GLY A 270 13.98 -3.24 -1.30
N SER A 271 14.46 -2.36 -2.19
CA SER A 271 15.85 -1.89 -2.23
C SER A 271 15.92 -0.37 -2.42
N TYR A 272 15.22 0.36 -1.57
CA TYR A 272 15.21 1.83 -1.63
C TYR A 272 16.61 2.42 -1.44
N ARG A 273 16.97 3.37 -2.31
CA ARG A 273 18.26 4.06 -2.31
C ARG A 273 18.10 5.57 -2.46
N GLY A 274 17.34 6.22 -1.58
CA GLY A 274 17.19 7.66 -1.58
C GLY A 274 18.51 8.43 -1.56
N LEU A 275 18.54 9.65 -1.11
CA LEU A 275 19.68 10.59 -1.19
C LEU A 275 21.03 10.05 -0.68
N SER A 276 21.08 8.99 0.13
CA SER A 276 22.31 8.36 0.61
C SER A 276 23.17 7.70 -0.48
N GLY A 277 22.65 7.54 -1.70
CA GLY A 277 23.35 6.96 -2.85
C GLY A 277 23.94 7.95 -3.86
N ARG A 278 23.74 9.26 -3.67
CA ARG A 278 24.39 10.27 -4.53
C ARG A 278 25.82 10.51 -4.06
N GLU A 279 26.75 9.70 -4.58
CA GLU A 279 28.15 10.12 -4.58
C GLU A 279 28.24 11.45 -5.33
N THR A 280 28.63 12.50 -4.63
CA THR A 280 29.00 13.79 -5.24
C THR A 280 30.15 13.55 -6.19
N SER A 281 29.85 13.48 -7.49
CA SER A 281 30.83 13.46 -8.58
C SER A 281 31.41 14.84 -8.81
#